data_4ccf5f2c163e51b4211bbd5716a45035
#
_entry.id   4ccf5f2c163e51b4211bbd5716a45035
#
_cell.length_a   1.000
_cell.length_b   1.000
_cell.length_c   1.000
_cell.angle_alpha   90.00
_cell.angle_beta   90.00
_cell.angle_gamma   90.00
#
_symmetry.space_group_name_H-M   'P 1'
#
loop_
_entity.id
_entity.type
_entity.pdbx_description
1 polymer ?
#
loop_
_entity_poly.entity_id
_entity_poly.type
_entity_poly.pdbx_seq_one_letter_code
_entity_poly.pdbx_strand_id
1 'polypeptide(L)' 'MHIFITGIAGFLGSNLADYYLKKGFKVSGCDNLVGGSLDNIDQSKIKFYK' A
#
# COMPACT_ATOMS: atom_id res chain seq x y z
N MET A 1 3.14 -3.84 14.65
CA MET A 1 4.03 -4.23 13.57
C MET A 1 3.86 -3.30 12.38
N HIS A 2 4.93 -3.00 11.71
CA HIS A 2 4.93 -2.10 10.55
C HIS A 2 5.30 -2.92 9.31
N ILE A 3 4.46 -2.83 8.27
CA ILE A 3 4.67 -3.56 7.02
C ILE A 3 5.04 -2.55 5.94
N PHE A 4 6.10 -2.82 5.19
CA PHE A 4 6.49 -2.00 4.05
C PHE A 4 6.33 -2.83 2.78
N ILE A 5 5.62 -2.30 1.79
CA ILE A 5 5.26 -3.03 0.57
C ILE A 5 5.79 -2.29 -0.65
N THR A 6 6.61 -2.95 -1.46
CA THR A 6 7.00 -2.41 -2.78
C THR A 6 5.92 -2.76 -3.78
N GLY A 7 5.65 -1.87 -4.72
CA GLY A 7 4.56 -2.04 -5.67
C GLY A 7 3.20 -1.90 -5.02
N ILE A 8 3.09 -1.08 -3.98
CA ILE A 8 1.91 -1.00 -3.13
C ILE A 8 0.67 -0.51 -3.87
N ALA A 9 0.83 0.30 -4.93
CA ALA A 9 -0.31 0.81 -5.69
C ALA A 9 -0.75 -0.12 -6.81
N GLY A 10 -0.07 -1.25 -6.99
CA GLY A 10 -0.49 -2.28 -7.93
C GLY A 10 -1.60 -3.15 -7.35
N PHE A 11 -2.12 -4.07 -8.15
CA PHE A 11 -3.24 -4.90 -7.74
C PHE A 11 -2.91 -5.76 -6.50
N LEU A 12 -1.82 -6.53 -6.58
CA LEU A 12 -1.45 -7.41 -5.46
C LEU A 12 -1.00 -6.62 -4.24
N GLY A 13 -0.19 -5.58 -4.46
CA GLY A 13 0.32 -4.77 -3.35
C GLY A 13 -0.78 -4.06 -2.60
N SER A 14 -1.75 -3.49 -3.31
CA SER A 14 -2.86 -2.79 -2.67
C SER A 14 -3.75 -3.74 -1.88
N ASN A 15 -3.95 -4.96 -2.37
CA ASN A 15 -4.71 -5.97 -1.65
C ASN A 15 -3.99 -6.43 -0.39
N LEU A 16 -2.66 -6.60 -0.45
CA LEU A 16 -1.87 -6.92 0.73
C LEU A 16 -1.94 -5.80 1.76
N ALA A 17 -1.84 -4.55 1.30
CA ALA A 17 -1.93 -3.40 2.19
C ALA A 17 -3.26 -3.39 2.94
N ASP A 18 -4.35 -3.61 2.23
CA ASP A 18 -5.68 -3.64 2.82
C ASP A 18 -5.78 -4.76 3.86
N TYR A 19 -5.24 -5.93 3.53
CA TYR A 19 -5.23 -7.07 4.44
C TYR A 19 -4.54 -6.75 5.77
N TYR A 20 -3.34 -6.15 5.71
CA TYR A 20 -2.60 -5.83 6.91
C TYR A 20 -3.21 -4.67 7.69
N LEU A 21 -3.81 -3.70 7.01
CA LEU A 21 -4.53 -2.62 7.68
C LEU A 21 -5.69 -3.17 8.50
N LYS A 22 -6.41 -4.13 7.95
CA LYS A 22 -7.54 -4.74 8.66
C LYS A 22 -7.09 -5.54 9.87
N LYS A 23 -5.83 -5.99 9.89
CA LYS A 23 -5.26 -6.67 11.04
C LYS A 23 -4.69 -5.71 12.08
N GLY A 24 -4.79 -4.42 11.84
CA GLY A 24 -4.31 -3.41 12.79
C GLY A 24 -2.84 -3.07 12.67
N PHE A 25 -2.18 -3.49 11.60
CA PHE A 25 -0.78 -3.17 11.36
C PHE A 25 -0.65 -1.79 10.72
N LYS A 26 0.49 -1.14 10.95
CA LYS A 26 0.82 0.07 10.21
C LYS A 26 1.40 -0.36 8.87
N VAL A 27 0.97 0.31 7.81
CA VAL A 27 1.41 -0.04 6.45
C VAL A 27 1.97 1.19 5.76
N SER A 28 3.11 1.01 5.10
CA SER A 28 3.67 2.01 4.19
C SER A 28 4.19 1.27 2.97
N GLY A 29 4.52 2.00 1.92
CA GLY A 29 5.04 1.37 0.75
C GLY A 29 5.43 2.35 -0.32
N CYS A 30 5.97 1.83 -1.41
CA CYS A 30 6.40 2.64 -2.54
C CYS A 30 5.93 2.03 -3.85
N ASP A 31 5.82 2.89 -4.86
CA ASP A 31 5.43 2.47 -6.20
C ASP A 31 5.84 3.58 -7.17
N ASN A 32 6.24 3.21 -8.38
CA ASN A 32 6.54 4.19 -9.41
C ASN A 32 5.31 4.53 -10.26
N LEU A 33 4.18 3.89 -9.97
CA LEU A 33 2.89 4.11 -10.62
C LEU A 33 2.87 3.74 -12.11
N VAL A 34 3.84 2.95 -12.56
CA VAL A 34 3.85 2.47 -13.95
C VAL A 34 2.76 1.42 -14.16
N GLY A 35 2.65 0.47 -13.23
CA GLY A 35 1.65 -0.57 -13.32
C GLY A 35 0.56 -0.47 -12.26
N GLY A 36 0.48 0.65 -11.56
CA GLY A 36 -0.48 0.83 -10.48
C GLY A 36 -1.09 2.21 -10.48
N SER A 37 -1.97 2.45 -9.51
CA SER A 37 -2.66 3.74 -9.38
C SER A 37 -2.83 4.08 -7.90
N LEU A 38 -2.69 5.36 -7.57
CA LEU A 38 -2.95 5.83 -6.21
C LEU A 38 -4.39 5.58 -5.77
N ASP A 39 -5.30 5.41 -6.72
CA ASP A 39 -6.70 5.09 -6.40
C ASP A 39 -6.85 3.72 -5.76
N ASN A 40 -5.85 2.85 -5.89
CA ASN A 40 -5.88 1.51 -5.32
C ASN A 40 -5.58 1.47 -3.83
N ILE A 41 -5.06 2.56 -3.25
CA ILE A 41 -4.67 2.58 -1.85
C ILE A 41 -5.36 3.74 -1.13
N ASP A 42 -5.53 3.58 0.18
CA ASP A 42 -6.09 4.61 1.04
C ASP A 42 -4.94 5.42 1.65
N GLN A 43 -4.63 6.56 1.04
CA GLN A 43 -3.51 7.39 1.45
C GLN A 43 -3.72 8.03 2.83
N SER A 44 -4.92 7.99 3.37
CA SER A 44 -5.15 8.47 4.73
C SER A 44 -4.65 7.48 5.77
N LYS A 45 -4.44 6.23 5.38
CA LYS A 45 -4.02 5.15 6.28
C LYS A 45 -2.65 4.59 5.93
N ILE A 46 -2.15 4.86 4.73
CA ILE A 46 -0.90 4.30 4.22
C ILE A 46 0.06 5.43 3.89
N LYS A 47 1.28 5.34 4.43
CA LYS A 47 2.32 6.29 4.06
C LYS A 47 2.93 5.86 2.73
N PHE A 48 2.74 6.68 1.71
CA PHE A 48 3.14 6.34 0.35
C PHE A 48 4.40 7.10 -0.08
N TYR A 49 5.32 6.38 -0.72
CA TYR A 49 6.53 6.93 -1.31
C TYR A 49 6.54 6.60 -2.80
N LYS A 50 6.85 7.59 -3.61
CA LYS A 50 6.92 7.38 -5.05
C LYS A 50 8.29 6.86 -5.47
#